data_e6e967bbb9383675d458ac0bc608b999
#
_entry.id   e6e967bbb9383675d458ac0bc608b999
#
_cell.length_a   1.000
_cell.length_b   1.000
_cell.length_c   1.000
_cell.angle_alpha   90.00
_cell.angle_beta   90.00
_cell.angle_gamma   90.00
#
_symmetry.space_group_name_H-M   'P 1'
#
loop_
_entity.id
_entity.type
_entity.pdbx_description
1 polymer ?
#
loop_
_entity_poly.entity_id
_entity_poly.type
_entity_poly.pdbx_seq_one_letter_code
_entity_poly.pdbx_strand_id
1 'polypeptide(L)'
;MDSTARVLTLIAVSLLLVGFHSYSVRALEDTTGFIHVAGKVLCQDCTKGYNEWINGDRPIKGSKVSLTCMDERRRVAYFVSDVTDQKGQFDMSVSKYINGKRLNDKLCWVRLISSPDPTCNVFTDFGGGKSGVKLMRPTSVYHDTLKYVLTPLYFTTPMCEQPDTTTPTSTTPDSYSYESSHGTGY
;
A
#
# COMPACT_ATOMS: atom_id res chain seq x y z
N MET A 1 -65.48 -25.22 27.67
CA MET A 1 -64.31 -24.50 27.04
C MET A 1 -63.34 -25.57 26.65
N ASP A 2 -63.29 -25.84 25.34
CA ASP A 2 -62.71 -27.06 24.78
C ASP A 2 -61.18 -27.17 24.96
N SER A 3 -60.77 -28.37 25.33
CA SER A 3 -59.36 -28.76 25.48
C SER A 3 -58.54 -28.44 24.18
N THR A 4 -59.18 -28.55 23.04
CA THR A 4 -58.62 -28.21 21.73
C THR A 4 -58.29 -26.74 21.56
N ALA A 5 -59.08 -25.83 22.08
CA ALA A 5 -58.83 -24.39 22.03
C ALA A 5 -57.59 -23.99 22.85
N ARG A 6 -57.36 -24.66 23.97
CA ARG A 6 -56.17 -24.41 24.83
C ARG A 6 -54.88 -24.92 24.18
N VAL A 7 -54.95 -26.04 23.48
CA VAL A 7 -53.78 -26.61 22.75
C VAL A 7 -53.42 -25.72 21.58
N LEU A 8 -54.40 -25.21 20.82
CA LEU A 8 -54.17 -24.33 19.69
C LEU A 8 -53.55 -22.97 20.13
N THR A 9 -54.02 -22.40 21.27
CA THR A 9 -53.44 -21.17 21.82
C THR A 9 -51.99 -21.37 22.29
N LEU A 10 -51.69 -22.50 22.91
CA LEU A 10 -50.31 -22.80 23.34
C LEU A 10 -49.33 -22.95 22.15
N ILE A 11 -49.78 -23.65 21.07
CA ILE A 11 -48.99 -23.77 19.84
C ILE A 11 -48.76 -22.40 19.18
N ALA A 12 -49.79 -21.54 19.08
CA ALA A 12 -49.66 -20.21 18.50
C ALA A 12 -48.67 -19.31 19.29
N VAL A 13 -48.73 -19.35 20.63
CA VAL A 13 -47.82 -18.61 21.50
C VAL A 13 -46.39 -19.14 21.36
N SER A 14 -46.18 -20.47 21.27
CA SER A 14 -44.86 -21.07 21.05
C SER A 14 -44.26 -20.65 19.70
N LEU A 15 -45.05 -20.63 18.62
CA LEU A 15 -44.59 -20.20 17.30
C LEU A 15 -44.22 -18.71 17.27
N LEU A 16 -44.97 -17.86 17.98
CA LEU A 16 -44.63 -16.44 18.11
C LEU A 16 -43.34 -16.24 18.89
N LEU A 17 -43.10 -16.97 19.98
CA LEU A 17 -41.86 -16.87 20.75
C LEU A 17 -40.65 -17.33 19.98
N VAL A 18 -40.74 -18.37 19.17
CA VAL A 18 -39.64 -18.84 18.26
C VAL A 18 -39.41 -17.80 17.18
N GLY A 19 -40.44 -17.15 16.64
CA GLY A 19 -40.32 -16.11 15.63
C GLY A 19 -39.53 -14.88 16.13
N PHE A 20 -39.74 -14.48 17.40
CA PHE A 20 -39.00 -13.33 17.97
C PHE A 20 -37.52 -13.61 18.22
N HIS A 21 -37.10 -14.87 18.41
CA HIS A 21 -35.69 -15.20 18.60
C HIS A 21 -34.88 -15.22 17.29
N SER A 22 -35.54 -15.28 16.13
CA SER A 22 -34.89 -15.32 14.84
C SER A 22 -34.45 -13.94 14.29
N TYR A 23 -34.89 -12.84 14.92
CA TYR A 23 -34.57 -11.49 14.42
C TYR A 23 -33.37 -10.83 15.08
N SER A 24 -32.67 -11.47 15.99
CA SER A 24 -31.58 -10.84 16.77
C SER A 24 -30.18 -11.31 16.43
N VAL A 25 -29.98 -12.09 15.39
CA VAL A 25 -28.64 -12.31 14.84
C VAL A 25 -28.47 -11.40 13.63
N ARG A 26 -28.55 -10.08 13.87
CA ARG A 26 -27.71 -9.19 13.09
C ARG A 26 -26.30 -9.63 13.47
N ALA A 27 -25.62 -10.27 12.53
CA ALA A 27 -24.18 -10.42 12.62
C ALA A 27 -23.67 -9.05 13.07
N LEU A 28 -23.05 -8.98 14.23
CA LEU A 28 -22.24 -7.85 14.64
C LEU A 28 -21.19 -7.80 13.54
N GLU A 29 -21.43 -6.98 12.54
CA GLU A 29 -20.50 -6.77 11.44
C GLU A 29 -19.20 -6.42 12.16
N ASP A 30 -18.22 -7.29 12.06
CA ASP A 30 -16.94 -7.11 12.70
C ASP A 30 -16.34 -5.81 12.14
N THR A 31 -16.62 -4.72 12.84
CA THR A 31 -16.14 -3.37 12.49
C THR A 31 -14.69 -3.19 12.92
N THR A 32 -14.05 -4.28 13.36
CA THR A 32 -12.63 -4.32 13.66
C THR A 32 -11.82 -4.58 12.39
N GLY A 33 -10.59 -4.22 12.41
CA GLY A 33 -9.65 -4.47 11.32
C GLY A 33 -8.86 -3.23 10.94
N PHE A 34 -7.64 -3.47 10.47
CA PHE A 34 -6.68 -2.43 10.20
C PHE A 34 -6.07 -2.56 8.79
N ILE A 35 -5.74 -1.42 8.24
CA ILE A 35 -4.85 -1.28 7.08
C ILE A 35 -3.53 -0.77 7.63
N HIS A 36 -2.48 -1.57 7.51
CA HIS A 36 -1.15 -1.29 7.99
C HIS A 36 -0.25 -1.00 6.79
N VAL A 37 0.35 0.17 6.73
CA VAL A 37 1.15 0.62 5.59
C VAL A 37 2.53 1.03 6.09
N ALA A 38 3.54 0.31 5.63
CA ALA A 38 4.93 0.55 5.97
C ALA A 38 5.79 0.78 4.73
N GLY A 39 6.87 1.53 4.89
CA GLY A 39 7.82 1.78 3.81
C GLY A 39 9.04 2.55 4.27
N LYS A 40 9.87 2.98 3.32
CA LYS A 40 11.06 3.79 3.58
C LYS A 40 11.08 5.03 2.71
N VAL A 41 11.72 6.08 3.21
CA VAL A 41 12.07 7.28 2.45
C VAL A 41 13.58 7.42 2.40
N LEU A 42 14.11 7.50 1.19
CA LEU A 42 15.53 7.53 0.92
C LEU A 42 15.88 8.78 0.11
N CYS A 43 17.14 9.18 0.21
CA CYS A 43 17.73 10.21 -0.63
C CYS A 43 18.43 9.54 -1.81
N GLN A 44 18.01 9.85 -3.01
CA GLN A 44 18.70 9.49 -4.22
C GLN A 44 19.72 10.58 -4.55
N ASP A 45 20.99 10.25 -4.55
CA ASP A 45 22.03 11.13 -5.07
C ASP A 45 22.08 11.01 -6.60
N CYS A 46 21.56 12.03 -7.26
CA CYS A 46 21.45 12.06 -8.72
C CYS A 46 22.79 12.23 -9.46
N THR A 47 23.89 12.52 -8.73
CA THR A 47 25.24 12.57 -9.32
C THR A 47 25.86 11.17 -9.46
N LYS A 48 25.23 10.14 -8.89
CA LYS A 48 25.71 8.77 -8.90
C LYS A 48 25.00 7.94 -9.96
N GLY A 49 25.75 7.05 -10.62
CA GLY A 49 25.21 6.08 -11.56
C GLY A 49 24.27 5.08 -10.88
N TYR A 50 23.42 4.42 -11.68
CA TYR A 50 22.38 3.49 -11.20
C TYR A 50 22.88 2.44 -10.21
N ASN A 51 24.03 1.84 -10.46
CA ASN A 51 24.60 0.83 -9.56
C ASN A 51 25.09 1.38 -8.22
N GLU A 52 25.51 2.64 -8.21
CA GLU A 52 26.00 3.30 -7.00
C GLU A 52 24.85 3.77 -6.12
N TRP A 53 23.75 4.26 -6.71
CA TRP A 53 22.66 4.72 -5.89
C TRP A 53 21.84 3.58 -5.28
N ILE A 54 21.69 2.43 -5.96
CA ILE A 54 21.05 1.25 -5.37
C ILE A 54 21.75 0.80 -4.08
N ASN A 55 23.08 0.91 -4.04
CA ASN A 55 23.90 0.46 -2.92
C ASN A 55 24.19 1.55 -1.88
N GLY A 56 23.92 2.80 -2.18
CA GLY A 56 24.30 3.97 -1.37
C GLY A 56 23.14 4.85 -0.91
N ASP A 57 21.91 4.37 -0.99
CA ASP A 57 20.74 5.12 -0.59
C ASP A 57 20.80 5.56 0.87
N ARG A 58 20.74 6.86 1.09
CA ARG A 58 20.75 7.45 2.43
C ARG A 58 19.33 7.59 2.97
N PRO A 59 18.99 6.95 4.11
CA PRO A 59 17.69 7.13 4.73
C PRO A 59 17.50 8.58 5.22
N ILE A 60 16.31 9.11 5.01
CA ILE A 60 15.95 10.46 5.48
C ILE A 60 15.06 10.34 6.72
N LYS A 61 15.61 10.70 7.87
CA LYS A 61 14.86 10.84 9.12
C LYS A 61 14.00 12.10 9.06
N GLY A 62 12.77 12.01 9.60
CA GLY A 62 11.91 13.18 9.72
C GLY A 62 11.15 13.54 8.44
N SER A 63 11.25 12.75 7.36
CA SER A 63 10.43 12.92 6.17
C SER A 63 8.98 12.68 6.49
N LYS A 64 8.11 13.54 6.01
CA LYS A 64 6.67 13.42 6.19
C LYS A 64 6.04 12.68 5.01
N VAL A 65 5.27 11.65 5.32
CA VAL A 65 4.56 10.80 4.36
C VAL A 65 3.07 10.83 4.70
N SER A 66 2.19 10.78 3.72
CA SER A 66 0.75 10.71 3.94
C SER A 66 0.13 9.48 3.32
N LEU A 67 -0.92 8.99 3.96
CA LEU A 67 -1.90 8.07 3.40
C LEU A 67 -3.22 8.82 3.22
N THR A 68 -3.70 8.87 1.98
CA THR A 68 -4.99 9.48 1.63
C THR A 68 -5.88 8.43 1.01
N CYS A 69 -7.07 8.22 1.57
CA CYS A 69 -8.09 7.33 1.04
C CYS A 69 -9.27 8.14 0.51
N MET A 70 -9.76 7.80 -0.66
CA MET A 70 -10.93 8.45 -1.27
C MET A 70 -12.17 7.57 -1.18
N ASP A 71 -13.33 8.21 -1.24
CA ASP A 71 -14.60 7.52 -1.45
C ASP A 71 -14.84 7.27 -2.96
N GLU A 72 -15.91 6.55 -3.28
CA GLU A 72 -16.31 6.26 -4.66
C GLU A 72 -16.62 7.52 -5.49
N ARG A 73 -16.91 8.64 -4.81
CA ARG A 73 -17.15 9.96 -5.42
C ARG A 73 -15.86 10.78 -5.55
N ARG A 74 -14.68 10.18 -5.32
CA ARG A 74 -13.37 10.83 -5.35
C ARG A 74 -13.19 11.96 -4.33
N ARG A 75 -13.88 11.91 -3.21
CA ARG A 75 -13.69 12.83 -2.08
C ARG A 75 -12.78 12.15 -1.06
N VAL A 76 -11.98 12.94 -0.37
CA VAL A 76 -11.13 12.43 0.72
C VAL A 76 -12.03 11.91 1.84
N ALA A 77 -12.01 10.60 2.05
CA ALA A 77 -12.71 9.92 3.13
C ALA A 77 -11.84 9.81 4.39
N TYR A 78 -10.51 9.70 4.20
CA TYR A 78 -9.56 9.60 5.30
C TYR A 78 -8.19 10.14 4.89
N PHE A 79 -7.52 10.79 5.85
CA PHE A 79 -6.16 11.30 5.70
C PHE A 79 -5.39 11.09 7.00
N VAL A 80 -4.17 10.60 6.90
CA VAL A 80 -3.21 10.51 7.99
C VAL A 80 -1.81 10.77 7.45
N SER A 81 -0.92 11.25 8.30
CA SER A 81 0.49 11.41 7.97
C SER A 81 1.36 10.86 9.09
N ASP A 82 2.51 10.35 8.72
CA ASP A 82 3.54 9.86 9.61
C ASP A 82 4.89 10.49 9.26
N VAL A 83 5.85 10.36 10.19
CA VAL A 83 7.19 10.93 10.07
C VAL A 83 8.20 9.79 10.18
N THR A 84 9.14 9.72 9.23
CA THR A 84 10.13 8.64 9.19
C THR A 84 11.09 8.68 10.39
N ASP A 85 11.47 7.50 10.83
CA ASP A 85 12.43 7.24 11.89
C ASP A 85 13.89 7.46 11.44
N GLN A 86 14.87 7.10 12.29
CA GLN A 86 16.31 7.19 11.99
C GLN A 86 16.74 6.32 10.81
N LYS A 87 15.99 5.28 10.49
CA LYS A 87 16.24 4.38 9.36
C LYS A 87 15.44 4.76 8.12
N GLY A 88 14.80 5.95 8.13
CA GLY A 88 13.92 6.41 7.08
C GLY A 88 12.60 5.63 6.98
N GLN A 89 12.23 4.85 8.00
CA GLN A 89 11.04 4.01 7.98
C GLN A 89 9.83 4.78 8.49
N PHE A 90 8.69 4.58 7.84
CA PHE A 90 7.37 5.01 8.31
C PHE A 90 6.46 3.80 8.47
N ASP A 91 5.47 3.93 9.35
CA ASP A 91 4.56 2.87 9.71
C ASP A 91 3.20 3.45 10.15
N MET A 92 2.19 3.35 9.29
CA MET A 92 0.86 3.88 9.54
C MET A 92 -0.15 2.75 9.72
N SER A 93 -0.92 2.81 10.80
CA SER A 93 -2.03 1.88 11.04
C SER A 93 -3.35 2.65 11.03
N VAL A 94 -4.30 2.21 10.22
CA VAL A 94 -5.58 2.87 9.99
C VAL A 94 -6.70 1.85 10.14
N SER A 95 -7.79 2.24 10.83
CA SER A 95 -8.99 1.39 10.89
C SER A 95 -9.57 1.18 9.48
N LYS A 96 -9.98 -0.05 9.17
CA LYS A 96 -10.73 -0.35 7.95
C LYS A 96 -12.10 0.34 7.90
N TYR A 97 -12.60 0.79 9.05
CA TYR A 97 -13.91 1.40 9.17
C TYR A 97 -13.78 2.82 9.72
N ILE A 98 -14.26 3.78 8.98
CA ILE A 98 -14.32 5.18 9.38
C ILE A 98 -15.77 5.62 9.38
N ASN A 99 -16.26 6.11 10.53
CA ASN A 99 -17.67 6.51 10.73
C ASN A 99 -18.65 5.41 10.28
N GLY A 100 -18.36 4.15 10.62
CA GLY A 100 -19.18 2.98 10.29
C GLY A 100 -19.16 2.57 8.81
N LYS A 101 -18.33 3.22 7.97
CA LYS A 101 -18.14 2.84 6.56
C LYS A 101 -16.78 2.20 6.36
N ARG A 102 -16.76 1.09 5.62
CA ARG A 102 -15.53 0.43 5.26
C ARG A 102 -14.74 1.26 4.24
N LEU A 103 -13.46 1.50 4.54
CA LEU A 103 -12.53 2.09 3.58
C LEU A 103 -12.23 1.08 2.45
N ASN A 104 -12.21 1.58 1.23
CA ASN A 104 -11.70 0.82 0.11
C ASN A 104 -10.20 1.09 -0.02
N ASP A 105 -9.38 0.12 0.39
CA ASP A 105 -7.92 0.19 0.34
C ASP A 105 -7.39 0.49 -1.07
N LYS A 106 -8.08 0.00 -2.12
CA LYS A 106 -7.73 0.27 -3.51
C LYS A 106 -7.93 1.73 -3.93
N LEU A 107 -8.61 2.52 -3.10
CA LEU A 107 -8.78 3.96 -3.28
C LEU A 107 -7.90 4.76 -2.31
N CYS A 108 -6.83 4.15 -1.81
CA CYS A 108 -5.84 4.77 -0.94
C CYS A 108 -4.51 4.96 -1.68
N TRP A 109 -3.84 6.08 -1.42
CA TRP A 109 -2.52 6.43 -1.96
C TRP A 109 -1.59 6.91 -0.87
N VAL A 110 -0.33 6.51 -0.97
CA VAL A 110 0.76 7.00 -0.13
C VAL A 110 1.60 7.98 -0.92
N ARG A 111 1.90 9.15 -0.34
CA ARG A 111 2.67 10.23 -0.98
C ARG A 111 3.70 10.82 -0.04
N LEU A 112 4.80 11.28 -0.61
CA LEU A 112 5.72 12.19 0.07
C LEU A 112 5.06 13.55 0.28
N ILE A 113 5.26 14.14 1.47
CA ILE A 113 4.80 15.51 1.79
C ILE A 113 5.97 16.48 1.87
N SER A 114 7.02 16.11 2.62
CA SER A 114 8.19 16.98 2.81
C SER A 114 9.40 16.18 3.27
N SER A 115 10.57 16.69 2.95
CA SER A 115 11.85 16.28 3.54
C SER A 115 12.39 17.38 4.43
N PRO A 116 12.88 17.08 5.63
CA PRO A 116 13.58 18.05 6.47
C PRO A 116 15.05 18.24 6.07
N ASP A 117 15.57 17.41 5.17
CA ASP A 117 16.95 17.46 4.71
C ASP A 117 17.12 18.57 3.67
N PRO A 118 17.90 19.64 3.96
CA PRO A 118 18.05 20.76 3.05
C PRO A 118 18.79 20.39 1.76
N THR A 119 19.54 19.29 1.78
CA THR A 119 20.32 18.83 0.62
C THR A 119 19.56 17.78 -0.22
N CYS A 120 18.45 17.24 0.29
CA CYS A 120 17.71 16.19 -0.36
C CYS A 120 16.18 16.37 -0.15
N ASN A 121 15.60 17.33 -0.85
CA ASN A 121 14.22 17.76 -0.66
C ASN A 121 13.41 17.92 -1.96
N VAL A 122 14.00 17.60 -3.10
CA VAL A 122 13.31 17.62 -4.37
C VAL A 122 12.53 16.32 -4.54
N PHE A 123 11.23 16.43 -4.84
CA PHE A 123 10.36 15.27 -5.06
C PHE A 123 10.74 14.52 -6.33
N THR A 124 10.85 13.21 -6.22
CA THR A 124 10.95 12.32 -7.39
C THR A 124 9.69 11.48 -7.53
N ASP A 125 9.50 10.91 -8.70
CA ASP A 125 8.46 9.90 -8.91
C ASP A 125 8.98 8.46 -8.86
N PHE A 126 10.23 8.27 -8.51
CA PHE A 126 10.78 6.96 -8.19
C PHE A 126 10.02 6.35 -7.00
N GLY A 127 9.61 5.09 -7.18
CA GLY A 127 8.72 4.46 -6.21
C GLY A 127 7.33 5.13 -6.08
N GLY A 128 6.99 6.10 -6.94
CA GLY A 128 5.72 6.82 -6.90
C GLY A 128 5.63 7.89 -5.82
N GLY A 129 6.76 8.44 -5.35
CA GLY A 129 6.79 9.37 -4.23
C GLY A 129 5.98 10.64 -4.46
N LYS A 130 6.11 11.24 -5.65
CA LYS A 130 5.41 12.49 -6.04
C LYS A 130 3.96 12.24 -6.47
N SER A 131 3.72 11.31 -7.37
CA SER A 131 2.38 11.01 -7.89
C SER A 131 1.51 10.23 -6.91
N GLY A 132 2.14 9.43 -6.06
CA GLY A 132 1.52 8.58 -5.06
C GLY A 132 1.45 7.11 -5.45
N VAL A 133 1.76 6.26 -4.47
CA VAL A 133 1.67 4.81 -4.59
C VAL A 133 0.29 4.35 -4.17
N LYS A 134 -0.43 3.74 -5.09
CA LYS A 134 -1.75 3.16 -4.83
C LYS A 134 -1.63 1.83 -4.10
N LEU A 135 -2.44 1.60 -3.08
CA LEU A 135 -2.50 0.32 -2.39
C LEU A 135 -3.24 -0.70 -3.28
N MET A 136 -2.50 -1.54 -4.01
CA MET A 136 -3.09 -2.49 -4.97
C MET A 136 -3.29 -3.89 -4.37
N ARG A 137 -2.22 -4.46 -3.82
CA ARG A 137 -2.21 -5.80 -3.24
C ARG A 137 -1.50 -5.76 -1.89
N PRO A 138 -2.13 -6.28 -0.83
CA PRO A 138 -1.46 -6.40 0.45
C PRO A 138 -0.29 -7.40 0.36
N THR A 139 0.80 -7.09 1.03
CA THR A 139 1.96 -7.97 1.17
C THR A 139 1.62 -9.19 2.03
N SER A 140 0.76 -8.98 3.04
CA SER A 140 0.21 -10.06 3.86
C SER A 140 -1.17 -9.70 4.39
N VAL A 141 -1.96 -10.75 4.65
CA VAL A 141 -3.28 -10.64 5.28
C VAL A 141 -3.25 -11.54 6.51
N TYR A 142 -3.49 -10.97 7.67
CA TYR A 142 -3.52 -11.71 8.92
C TYR A 142 -4.73 -11.30 9.75
N HIS A 143 -5.64 -12.24 10.00
CA HIS A 143 -6.94 -11.96 10.62
C HIS A 143 -7.62 -10.78 9.90
N ASP A 144 -7.88 -9.71 10.62
CA ASP A 144 -8.53 -8.51 10.07
C ASP A 144 -7.55 -7.41 9.62
N THR A 145 -6.26 -7.71 9.57
CA THR A 145 -5.23 -6.74 9.19
C THR A 145 -4.75 -6.97 7.76
N LEU A 146 -4.82 -5.92 6.93
CA LEU A 146 -4.20 -5.86 5.61
C LEU A 146 -2.86 -5.12 5.74
N LYS A 147 -1.76 -5.82 5.51
CA LYS A 147 -0.42 -5.21 5.57
C LYS A 147 0.10 -4.91 4.17
N TYR A 148 0.52 -3.67 3.97
CA TYR A 148 1.18 -3.18 2.76
C TYR A 148 2.60 -2.75 3.10
N VAL A 149 3.60 -3.34 2.44
CA VAL A 149 4.99 -2.89 2.48
C VAL A 149 5.32 -2.32 1.11
N LEU A 150 5.58 -1.02 1.08
CA LEU A 150 5.85 -0.29 -0.15
C LEU A 150 7.33 -0.37 -0.52
N THR A 151 7.60 -0.28 -1.82
CA THR A 151 8.95 0.04 -2.32
C THR A 151 9.39 1.39 -1.76
N PRO A 152 10.68 1.64 -1.59
CA PRO A 152 11.16 2.93 -1.12
C PRO A 152 10.66 4.10 -1.96
N LEU A 153 10.37 5.22 -1.30
CA LEU A 153 10.06 6.50 -1.90
C LEU A 153 11.31 7.38 -1.85
N TYR A 154 11.52 8.22 -2.86
CA TYR A 154 12.76 8.95 -2.98
C TYR A 154 12.58 10.45 -3.10
N PHE A 155 13.39 11.19 -2.35
CA PHE A 155 13.77 12.55 -2.65
C PHE A 155 15.11 12.56 -3.38
N THR A 156 15.42 13.67 -4.05
CA THR A 156 16.74 13.88 -4.67
C THR A 156 17.31 15.24 -4.28
N THR A 157 18.58 15.44 -4.64
CA THR A 157 19.27 16.70 -4.41
C THR A 157 18.86 17.76 -5.45
N PRO A 158 18.81 19.06 -5.10
CA PRO A 158 18.44 20.12 -6.04
C PRO A 158 19.53 20.42 -7.08
N MET A 159 20.73 19.84 -6.95
CA MET A 159 21.90 20.14 -7.77
C MET A 159 22.04 19.25 -9.01
N CYS A 160 21.05 18.43 -9.34
CA CYS A 160 21.09 17.61 -10.54
C CYS A 160 20.58 18.37 -11.75
N GLU A 161 21.49 18.78 -12.61
CA GLU A 161 21.15 19.33 -13.92
C GLU A 161 20.59 18.26 -14.87
N GLN A 162 21.01 17.00 -14.72
CA GLN A 162 20.47 15.85 -15.46
C GLN A 162 20.39 14.64 -14.54
N PRO A 163 19.20 14.08 -14.30
CA PRO A 163 19.09 12.81 -13.61
C PRO A 163 19.72 11.72 -14.48
N ASP A 164 20.57 10.89 -13.87
CA ASP A 164 21.14 9.73 -14.57
C ASP A 164 20.01 8.75 -14.93
N THR A 165 19.65 8.74 -16.20
CA THR A 165 18.65 7.83 -16.77
C THR A 165 19.27 6.60 -17.40
N THR A 166 20.58 6.37 -17.23
CA THR A 166 21.22 5.19 -17.77
C THR A 166 20.67 3.94 -17.13
N THR A 167 19.68 3.37 -17.79
CA THR A 167 19.27 1.99 -17.53
C THR A 167 20.48 1.11 -17.81
N PRO A 168 20.87 0.19 -16.92
CA PRO A 168 21.95 -0.75 -17.23
C PRO A 168 21.52 -1.51 -18.48
N THR A 169 22.15 -1.17 -19.60
CA THR A 169 22.06 -1.98 -20.82
C THR A 169 22.58 -3.35 -20.43
N SER A 170 21.69 -4.34 -20.41
CA SER A 170 22.09 -5.72 -20.28
C SER A 170 23.02 -6.02 -21.47
N THR A 171 24.30 -5.94 -21.22
CA THR A 171 25.30 -6.51 -22.11
C THR A 171 25.10 -8.01 -22.07
N THR A 172 24.29 -8.51 -22.96
CA THR A 172 24.33 -9.93 -23.34
C THR A 172 25.69 -10.19 -23.96
N PRO A 173 26.50 -11.07 -23.40
CA PRO A 173 27.72 -11.52 -24.06
C PRO A 173 27.32 -12.66 -25.00
N ASP A 174 26.79 -12.31 -26.17
CA ASP A 174 26.51 -13.29 -27.21
C ASP A 174 27.01 -12.74 -28.53
N SER A 175 28.30 -12.90 -28.73
CA SER A 175 28.89 -12.99 -30.07
C SER A 175 29.77 -14.23 -30.14
N TYR A 176 29.16 -15.39 -30.21
CA TYR A 176 29.83 -16.55 -30.78
C TYR A 176 29.90 -16.31 -32.29
N SER A 177 31.07 -15.82 -32.75
CA SER A 177 31.43 -15.80 -34.15
C SER A 177 31.56 -17.23 -34.63
N TYR A 178 30.60 -17.73 -35.40
CA TYR A 178 30.78 -18.93 -36.21
C TYR A 178 31.61 -18.54 -37.41
N GLU A 179 32.87 -18.85 -37.31
CA GLU A 179 33.79 -18.83 -38.44
C GLU A 179 33.45 -20.01 -39.35
N SER A 180 32.77 -19.69 -40.47
CA SER A 180 32.45 -20.65 -41.53
C SER A 180 33.72 -20.90 -42.32
N SER A 181 34.45 -21.95 -42.00
CA SER A 181 35.55 -22.46 -42.85
C SER A 181 34.95 -23.13 -44.08
N HIS A 182 34.99 -22.43 -45.20
CA HIS A 182 34.84 -23.01 -46.52
C HIS A 182 36.10 -23.86 -46.82
N GLY A 183 35.96 -25.16 -46.68
CA GLY A 183 36.92 -26.14 -47.25
C GLY A 183 36.53 -26.43 -48.68
N THR A 184 37.27 -25.84 -49.61
CA THR A 184 37.33 -26.31 -50.98
C THR A 184 38.28 -27.49 -51.04
N GLY A 185 37.93 -28.55 -51.75
CA GLY A 185 38.93 -29.55 -52.14
C GLY A 185 38.37 -30.93 -52.55
N TYR A 186 38.31 -31.13 -53.88
CA TYR A 186 38.33 -32.36 -54.66
C TYR A 186 37.27 -33.44 -54.48
#